data_a8c843471cfeaa1e5f003fededed06a4
#
_entry.id   a8c843471cfeaa1e5f003fededed06a4
#
_cell.length_a   1.000
_cell.length_b   1.000
_cell.length_c   1.000
_cell.angle_alpha   90.00
_cell.angle_beta   90.00
_cell.angle_gamma   90.00
#
_symmetry.space_group_name_H-M   'P 1'
#
loop_
_entity.id
_entity.type
_entity.pdbx_description
1 polymer ?
#
loop_
_entity_poly.entity_id
_entity_poly.type
_entity_poly.pdbx_seq_one_letter_code
_entity_poly.pdbx_strand_id
1 'polypeptide(L)'
;MEKRNLTPLRNVLVRYLVVCGGGSLVILLVWWGLFMSLIRNGFLLPAVTGAQVCSEARDYAATATVETFDPNAIDPLCRYAVLQAGTEHVLQTNMTASQLKKAMNILAGGRQWVMAMASYQYVVDMADGARCILQYDYSAPYADPALREVLPDFQTMYILLLILLEVLWLALWTHRTVKVLAGETRKLTKATAAIAAQRPEEIEVSGAKVREFAETLRAMQTMGSQLTASLQSQWKLEQQRAEQTAALAHDLKTPLAIITGNADLLAEDENLTEAQKAQVAAMQRAAEKADRYLQTLRAVNTAETSPQEPMQRVQVQEILTRCAN
;
A
#
# COMPACT_ATOMS: atom_id res chain seq x y z
N MET A 1 24.01 -18.70 21.48
CA MET A 1 22.95 -18.45 20.47
C MET A 1 21.63 -18.21 21.21
N GLU A 2 21.30 -16.98 21.44
CA GLU A 2 20.07 -16.59 22.15
C GLU A 2 18.85 -16.98 21.27
N LYS A 3 18.04 -17.92 21.74
CA LYS A 3 16.74 -18.25 21.12
C LYS A 3 15.83 -17.04 21.25
N ARG A 4 16.01 -16.04 20.43
CA ARG A 4 15.02 -14.97 20.30
C ARG A 4 13.72 -15.64 19.82
N ASN A 5 12.68 -15.55 20.65
CA ASN A 5 11.34 -16.04 20.31
C ASN A 5 10.81 -15.26 19.09
N LEU A 6 11.10 -15.79 17.90
CA LEU A 6 10.57 -15.24 16.65
C LEU A 6 9.06 -15.46 16.64
N THR A 7 8.32 -14.39 16.47
CA THR A 7 6.85 -14.49 16.38
C THR A 7 6.46 -14.87 14.95
N PRO A 8 5.61 -15.91 14.76
CA PRO A 8 5.09 -16.20 13.42
C PRO A 8 4.20 -15.06 12.91
N LEU A 9 4.22 -14.83 11.62
CA LEU A 9 3.43 -13.77 10.95
C LEU A 9 1.95 -13.88 11.30
N ARG A 10 1.42 -15.11 11.36
CA ARG A 10 0.05 -15.38 11.81
C ARG A 10 -0.24 -14.74 13.17
N ASN A 11 0.66 -14.88 14.14
CA ASN A 11 0.46 -14.32 15.48
C ASN A 11 0.53 -12.78 15.49
N VAL A 12 1.34 -12.19 14.63
CA VAL A 12 1.38 -10.73 14.44
C VAL A 12 0.04 -10.22 13.91
N LEU A 13 -0.52 -10.88 12.89
CA LEU A 13 -1.80 -10.55 12.30
C LEU A 13 -2.98 -10.80 13.26
N VAL A 14 -2.99 -11.96 13.93
CA VAL A 14 -4.02 -12.28 14.94
C VAL A 14 -3.99 -11.24 16.08
N ARG A 15 -2.80 -10.90 16.57
CA ARG A 15 -2.67 -9.85 17.60
C ARG A 15 -3.20 -8.50 17.11
N TYR A 16 -2.92 -8.13 15.86
CA TYR A 16 -3.47 -6.92 15.26
C TYR A 16 -5.00 -6.95 15.24
N LEU A 17 -5.60 -8.03 14.74
CA LEU A 17 -7.07 -8.18 14.66
C LEU A 17 -7.71 -8.16 16.04
N VAL A 18 -7.12 -8.88 17.02
CA VAL A 18 -7.64 -8.92 18.40
C VAL A 18 -7.55 -7.54 19.05
N VAL A 19 -6.46 -6.83 18.88
CA VAL A 19 -6.31 -5.50 19.48
C VAL A 19 -7.21 -4.47 18.79
N CYS A 20 -7.29 -4.47 17.46
CA CYS A 20 -8.19 -3.57 16.74
C CYS A 20 -9.65 -3.89 17.08
N GLY A 21 -10.09 -5.12 16.90
CA GLY A 21 -11.49 -5.51 17.14
C GLY A 21 -11.89 -5.44 18.62
N GLY A 22 -11.03 -5.93 19.52
CA GLY A 22 -11.26 -5.84 20.96
C GLY A 22 -11.27 -4.40 21.46
N GLY A 23 -10.35 -3.58 20.99
CA GLY A 23 -10.31 -2.16 21.34
C GLY A 23 -11.53 -1.39 20.82
N SER A 24 -11.94 -1.60 19.55
CA SER A 24 -13.17 -1.03 19.01
C SER A 24 -14.40 -1.45 19.82
N LEU A 25 -14.48 -2.74 20.19
CA LEU A 25 -15.59 -3.21 21.04
C LEU A 25 -15.61 -2.50 22.40
N VAL A 26 -14.46 -2.33 23.03
CA VAL A 26 -14.35 -1.61 24.32
C VAL A 26 -14.74 -0.14 24.14
N ILE A 27 -14.30 0.52 23.09
CA ILE A 27 -14.69 1.90 22.77
C ILE A 27 -16.21 2.00 22.66
N LEU A 28 -16.84 1.12 21.87
CA LEU A 28 -18.29 1.09 21.69
C LEU A 28 -19.05 0.86 23.01
N LEU A 29 -18.59 -0.07 23.85
CA LEU A 29 -19.22 -0.37 25.15
C LEU A 29 -19.10 0.81 26.11
N VAL A 30 -17.91 1.42 26.22
CA VAL A 30 -17.69 2.61 27.06
C VAL A 30 -18.54 3.77 26.55
N TRP A 31 -18.59 3.97 25.23
CA TRP A 31 -19.35 5.01 24.57
C TRP A 31 -20.86 4.84 24.84
N TRP A 32 -21.38 3.64 24.66
CA TRP A 32 -22.77 3.32 25.00
C TRP A 32 -23.07 3.53 26.47
N GLY A 33 -22.19 3.09 27.39
CA GLY A 33 -22.32 3.31 28.83
C GLY A 33 -22.32 4.79 29.18
N LEU A 34 -21.51 5.61 28.56
CA LEU A 34 -21.49 7.06 28.71
C LEU A 34 -22.84 7.68 28.29
N PHE A 35 -23.37 7.28 27.13
CA PHE A 35 -24.66 7.73 26.65
C PHE A 35 -25.80 7.42 27.66
N MET A 36 -25.84 6.19 28.14
CA MET A 36 -26.84 5.79 29.17
C MET A 36 -26.68 6.55 30.50
N SER A 37 -25.42 6.86 30.87
CA SER A 37 -25.13 7.67 32.06
C SER A 37 -25.63 9.11 31.90
N LEU A 38 -25.49 9.71 30.72
CA LEU A 38 -25.98 11.06 30.45
C LEU A 38 -27.50 11.15 30.53
N ILE A 39 -28.23 10.15 30.04
CA ILE A 39 -29.70 10.06 30.19
C ILE A 39 -30.04 9.86 31.65
N ARG A 40 -29.41 8.93 32.35
CA ARG A 40 -29.70 8.62 33.76
C ARG A 40 -29.48 9.80 34.70
N ASN A 41 -28.47 10.62 34.42
CA ASN A 41 -28.13 11.81 35.20
C ASN A 41 -29.02 13.03 34.84
N GLY A 42 -29.97 12.87 33.91
CA GLY A 42 -30.88 13.94 33.50
C GLY A 42 -30.21 15.04 32.65
N PHE A 43 -29.00 14.80 32.08
CA PHE A 43 -28.37 15.74 31.16
C PHE A 43 -29.01 15.68 29.76
N LEU A 44 -29.45 14.49 29.37
CA LEU A 44 -30.20 14.24 28.14
C LEU A 44 -31.58 13.69 28.47
N LEU A 45 -32.60 14.07 27.69
CA LEU A 45 -33.89 13.43 27.71
C LEU A 45 -33.88 12.16 26.84
N PRO A 46 -34.67 11.12 27.23
CA PRO A 46 -34.85 9.95 26.38
C PRO A 46 -35.41 10.34 24.99
N ALA A 47 -34.97 9.64 23.92
CA ALA A 47 -35.45 9.92 22.58
C ALA A 47 -36.97 9.78 22.40
N VAL A 48 -37.63 9.00 23.24
CA VAL A 48 -39.10 8.85 23.25
C VAL A 48 -39.81 10.11 23.71
N THR A 49 -39.16 11.03 24.43
CA THR A 49 -39.77 12.25 24.96
C THR A 49 -40.35 13.12 23.83
N GLY A 50 -39.63 13.26 22.70
CA GLY A 50 -40.16 14.00 21.55
C GLY A 50 -41.46 13.40 21.00
N ALA A 51 -41.58 12.09 20.95
CA ALA A 51 -42.81 11.41 20.54
C ALA A 51 -43.98 11.62 21.52
N GLN A 52 -43.70 11.59 22.81
CA GLN A 52 -44.74 11.81 23.88
C GLN A 52 -45.26 13.24 23.79
N VAL A 53 -44.35 14.23 23.79
CA VAL A 53 -44.73 15.65 23.67
C VAL A 53 -45.51 15.93 22.37
N CYS A 54 -45.09 15.33 21.25
CA CYS A 54 -45.77 15.52 19.96
C CYS A 54 -47.15 14.81 19.95
N SER A 55 -47.35 13.72 20.69
CA SER A 55 -48.65 13.09 20.88
C SER A 55 -49.61 13.99 21.66
N GLU A 56 -49.16 14.62 22.75
CA GLU A 56 -49.94 15.59 23.53
C GLU A 56 -50.27 16.81 22.67
N ALA A 57 -49.31 17.33 21.90
CA ALA A 57 -49.54 18.43 20.98
C ALA A 57 -50.56 18.07 19.88
N ARG A 58 -50.58 16.81 19.43
CA ARG A 58 -51.57 16.32 18.45
C ARG A 58 -52.98 16.34 19.01
N ASP A 59 -53.14 15.85 20.24
CA ASP A 59 -54.47 15.81 20.90
C ASP A 59 -54.97 17.22 21.20
N TYR A 60 -54.09 18.15 21.58
CA TYR A 60 -54.39 19.57 21.73
C TYR A 60 -54.79 20.20 20.39
N ALA A 61 -54.01 20.03 19.31
CA ALA A 61 -54.27 20.62 18.00
C ALA A 61 -55.61 20.13 17.41
N ALA A 62 -56.01 18.88 17.64
CA ALA A 62 -57.28 18.32 17.17
C ALA A 62 -58.50 19.00 17.79
N THR A 63 -58.38 19.56 18.99
CA THR A 63 -59.47 20.25 19.69
C THR A 63 -59.43 21.77 19.55
N ALA A 64 -58.31 22.34 19.14
CA ALA A 64 -58.09 23.77 18.96
C ALA A 64 -58.66 24.27 17.60
N THR A 65 -58.99 25.56 17.54
CA THR A 65 -59.26 26.32 16.33
C THR A 65 -58.10 27.28 16.05
N VAL A 66 -57.98 27.85 14.85
CA VAL A 66 -56.93 28.84 14.55
C VAL A 66 -56.96 30.02 15.54
N GLU A 67 -58.16 30.43 16.02
CA GLU A 67 -58.27 31.55 16.98
C GLU A 67 -57.89 31.17 18.42
N THR A 68 -58.09 29.91 18.81
CA THR A 68 -57.81 29.42 20.16
C THR A 68 -56.44 28.74 20.29
N PHE A 69 -55.71 28.64 19.21
CA PHE A 69 -54.38 27.99 19.20
C PHE A 69 -53.35 28.83 19.94
N ASP A 70 -52.87 28.34 21.07
CA ASP A 70 -51.81 28.97 21.85
C ASP A 70 -50.47 28.29 21.55
N PRO A 71 -49.51 29.00 20.95
CA PRO A 71 -48.15 28.49 20.74
C PRO A 71 -47.40 28.00 21.97
N ASN A 72 -47.72 28.62 23.13
CA ASN A 72 -47.06 28.28 24.40
C ASN A 72 -47.58 26.96 25.01
N ALA A 73 -48.71 26.46 24.51
CA ALA A 73 -49.23 25.15 24.90
C ALA A 73 -48.45 23.98 24.28
N ILE A 74 -47.62 24.24 23.28
CA ILE A 74 -46.82 23.21 22.61
C ILE A 74 -45.38 23.31 23.12
N ASP A 75 -44.88 22.20 23.65
CA ASP A 75 -43.45 22.11 24.06
C ASP A 75 -42.53 22.37 22.88
N PRO A 76 -41.43 23.12 23.06
CA PRO A 76 -40.44 23.43 22.02
C PRO A 76 -39.79 22.21 21.31
N LEU A 77 -39.89 21.02 21.92
CA LEU A 77 -39.45 19.77 21.27
C LEU A 77 -40.35 19.33 20.13
N CYS A 78 -41.60 19.80 20.08
CA CYS A 78 -42.54 19.59 18.99
C CYS A 78 -42.60 20.88 18.12
N ARG A 79 -42.15 20.77 16.90
CA ARG A 79 -42.26 21.85 15.90
C ARG A 79 -43.67 21.79 15.30
N TYR A 80 -44.25 22.95 15.04
CA TYR A 80 -45.57 23.02 14.46
C TYR A 80 -45.64 24.02 13.29
N ALA A 81 -46.60 23.81 12.41
CA ALA A 81 -47.04 24.78 11.42
C ALA A 81 -48.56 24.68 11.22
N VAL A 82 -49.27 25.77 11.51
CA VAL A 82 -50.74 25.89 11.33
C VAL A 82 -51.01 26.43 9.94
N LEU A 83 -51.82 25.70 9.16
CA LEU A 83 -52.23 26.03 7.81
C LEU A 83 -53.69 26.46 7.77
N GLN A 84 -54.00 27.47 6.95
CA GLN A 84 -55.38 27.91 6.75
C GLN A 84 -56.21 26.82 6.06
N ALA A 85 -57.46 26.68 6.47
CA ALA A 85 -58.39 25.72 5.87
C ALA A 85 -58.44 25.80 4.35
N GLY A 86 -58.31 24.68 3.69
CA GLY A 86 -58.37 24.57 2.22
C GLY A 86 -57.23 25.21 1.42
N THR A 87 -56.19 25.76 2.09
CA THR A 87 -55.04 26.37 1.43
C THR A 87 -53.73 25.86 2.02
N GLU A 88 -52.63 26.11 1.34
CA GLU A 88 -51.27 25.83 1.89
C GLU A 88 -50.66 27.08 2.55
N HIS A 89 -51.47 28.09 2.84
CA HIS A 89 -50.99 29.32 3.49
C HIS A 89 -50.73 29.08 4.97
N VAL A 90 -49.46 29.31 5.38
CA VAL A 90 -49.01 29.15 6.77
C VAL A 90 -49.42 30.36 7.59
N LEU A 91 -50.23 30.18 8.61
CA LEU A 91 -50.69 31.21 9.53
C LEU A 91 -49.68 31.42 10.67
N GLN A 92 -49.18 30.34 11.24
CA GLN A 92 -48.28 30.37 12.37
C GLN A 92 -47.33 29.18 12.37
N THR A 93 -46.08 29.37 12.77
CA THR A 93 -45.09 28.27 12.81
C THR A 93 -43.92 28.64 13.73
N ASN A 94 -43.35 27.61 14.38
CA ASN A 94 -42.04 27.68 15.06
C ASN A 94 -40.92 27.00 14.25
N MET A 95 -41.23 26.54 13.03
CA MET A 95 -40.25 25.90 12.15
C MET A 95 -39.38 26.95 11.48
N THR A 96 -38.10 26.60 11.22
CA THR A 96 -37.24 27.37 10.33
C THR A 96 -37.72 27.27 8.87
N ALA A 97 -37.35 28.22 8.00
CA ALA A 97 -37.76 28.23 6.62
C ALA A 97 -37.38 26.91 5.87
N SER A 98 -36.23 26.32 6.21
CA SER A 98 -35.79 25.02 5.65
C SER A 98 -36.66 23.86 6.13
N GLN A 99 -37.01 23.83 7.40
CA GLN A 99 -37.87 22.79 8.00
C GLN A 99 -39.27 22.88 7.43
N LEU A 100 -39.85 24.11 7.40
CA LEU A 100 -41.16 24.37 6.82
C LEU A 100 -41.25 23.93 5.35
N LYS A 101 -40.23 24.26 4.53
CA LYS A 101 -40.21 23.84 3.14
C LYS A 101 -40.20 22.30 3.01
N LYS A 102 -39.44 21.60 3.85
CA LYS A 102 -39.44 20.13 3.87
C LYS A 102 -40.81 19.57 4.30
N ALA A 103 -41.41 20.15 5.34
CA ALA A 103 -42.71 19.73 5.87
C ALA A 103 -43.81 19.90 4.80
N MET A 104 -43.82 21.03 4.09
CA MET A 104 -44.77 21.30 2.98
C MET A 104 -44.56 20.35 1.80
N ASN A 105 -43.33 20.04 1.43
CA ASN A 105 -43.06 19.07 0.35
C ASN A 105 -43.59 17.66 0.74
N ILE A 106 -43.49 17.27 1.97
CA ILE A 106 -44.02 16.00 2.48
C ILE A 106 -45.56 16.01 2.40
N LEU A 107 -46.18 17.12 2.79
CA LEU A 107 -47.62 17.31 2.72
C LEU A 107 -48.13 17.22 1.28
N ALA A 108 -47.50 17.93 0.34
CA ALA A 108 -47.83 17.93 -1.09
C ALA A 108 -47.68 16.53 -1.72
N GLY A 109 -46.79 15.69 -1.21
CA GLY A 109 -46.64 14.30 -1.65
C GLY A 109 -47.72 13.35 -1.11
N GLY A 110 -48.76 13.85 -0.44
CA GLY A 110 -49.92 13.07 0.10
C GLY A 110 -49.53 12.10 1.24
N ARG A 111 -48.39 12.27 1.87
CA ARG A 111 -47.92 11.43 2.98
C ARG A 111 -48.22 12.07 4.33
N GLN A 112 -49.11 11.45 5.09
CA GLN A 112 -49.44 11.91 6.44
C GLN A 112 -48.37 11.55 7.48
N TRP A 113 -47.52 10.61 7.16
CA TRP A 113 -46.45 10.15 8.04
C TRP A 113 -45.17 9.83 7.23
N VAL A 114 -44.05 10.42 7.59
CA VAL A 114 -42.74 10.17 6.93
C VAL A 114 -41.65 10.13 7.99
N MET A 115 -40.88 9.05 7.99
CA MET A 115 -39.62 8.92 8.69
C MET A 115 -38.48 9.35 7.75
N ALA A 116 -38.06 10.61 7.85
CA ALA A 116 -36.92 11.10 7.13
C ALA A 116 -35.76 11.38 8.10
N MET A 117 -34.73 10.59 8.08
CA MET A 117 -33.52 10.77 8.91
C MET A 117 -33.80 11.07 10.40
N ALA A 118 -34.59 10.21 11.07
CA ALA A 118 -35.00 10.34 12.44
C ALA A 118 -36.01 11.48 12.78
N SER A 119 -36.55 12.21 11.79
CA SER A 119 -37.63 13.17 11.98
C SER A 119 -38.95 12.55 11.60
N TYR A 120 -39.95 12.74 12.44
CA TYR A 120 -41.32 12.25 12.27
C TYR A 120 -42.27 13.42 12.08
N GLN A 121 -43.24 13.29 11.16
CA GLN A 121 -44.23 14.31 10.85
C GLN A 121 -45.64 13.73 10.97
N TYR A 122 -46.55 14.46 11.62
CA TYR A 122 -47.98 14.22 11.64
C TYR A 122 -48.71 15.41 11.05
N VAL A 123 -49.84 15.16 10.42
CA VAL A 123 -50.78 16.17 9.98
C VAL A 123 -52.07 15.93 10.74
N VAL A 124 -52.59 16.95 11.42
CA VAL A 124 -53.77 16.92 12.26
C VAL A 124 -54.80 17.91 11.70
N ASP A 125 -56.02 17.46 11.50
CA ASP A 125 -57.12 18.34 11.17
C ASP A 125 -57.64 19.00 12.48
N MET A 126 -57.69 20.33 12.48
CA MET A 126 -58.17 21.15 13.59
C MET A 126 -59.69 21.24 13.61
N ALA A 127 -60.29 21.71 14.71
CA ALA A 127 -61.75 21.75 14.90
C ALA A 127 -62.47 22.67 13.87
N ASP A 128 -61.79 23.65 13.33
CA ASP A 128 -62.30 24.59 12.30
C ASP A 128 -61.99 24.20 10.85
N GLY A 129 -61.41 23.00 10.60
CA GLY A 129 -61.01 22.51 9.31
C GLY A 129 -59.65 23.03 8.82
N ALA A 130 -58.94 23.82 9.63
CA ALA A 130 -57.52 24.12 9.41
C ALA A 130 -56.66 22.87 9.62
N ARG A 131 -55.41 22.88 9.19
CA ARG A 131 -54.50 21.76 9.39
C ARG A 131 -53.28 22.19 10.19
N CYS A 132 -52.87 21.36 11.14
CA CYS A 132 -51.65 21.54 11.89
C CYS A 132 -50.63 20.45 11.52
N ILE A 133 -49.46 20.86 11.03
CA ILE A 133 -48.31 19.96 10.82
C ILE A 133 -47.53 19.96 12.14
N LEU A 134 -47.29 18.77 12.68
CA LEU A 134 -46.48 18.55 13.87
C LEU A 134 -45.24 17.73 13.47
N GLN A 135 -44.07 18.15 13.93
CA GLN A 135 -42.82 17.48 13.64
C GLN A 135 -41.94 17.36 14.88
N TYR A 136 -41.35 16.19 15.06
CA TYR A 136 -40.36 15.97 16.11
C TYR A 136 -39.21 15.14 15.58
N ASP A 137 -38.03 15.27 16.21
CA ASP A 137 -36.88 14.46 15.91
C ASP A 137 -36.77 13.33 16.95
N TYR A 138 -36.55 12.09 16.47
CA TYR A 138 -36.29 10.96 17.34
C TYR A 138 -34.80 10.97 17.72
N SER A 139 -34.43 11.89 18.58
CA SER A 139 -33.08 12.09 19.11
C SER A 139 -33.18 12.31 20.62
N ALA A 140 -32.05 12.17 21.31
CA ALA A 140 -31.92 12.46 22.74
C ALA A 140 -31.50 13.93 22.92
N PRO A 141 -32.44 14.87 23.11
CA PRO A 141 -32.11 16.29 23.23
C PRO A 141 -31.55 16.60 24.62
N TYR A 142 -30.81 17.71 24.70
CA TYR A 142 -30.41 18.24 26.02
C TYR A 142 -31.65 18.50 26.88
N ALA A 143 -31.56 18.20 28.17
CA ALA A 143 -32.66 18.48 29.13
C ALA A 143 -32.85 19.99 29.34
N ASP A 144 -31.73 20.75 29.36
CA ASP A 144 -31.75 22.20 29.46
C ASP A 144 -32.11 22.87 28.13
N PRO A 145 -33.21 23.65 28.04
CA PRO A 145 -33.57 24.39 26.83
C PRO A 145 -32.48 25.37 26.34
N ALA A 146 -31.76 26.02 27.26
CA ALA A 146 -30.69 26.97 26.90
C ALA A 146 -29.55 26.28 26.11
N LEU A 147 -29.24 25.03 26.41
CA LEU A 147 -28.22 24.28 25.68
C LEU A 147 -28.69 23.89 24.28
N ARG A 148 -30.00 23.70 24.05
CA ARG A 148 -30.55 23.37 22.73
C ARG A 148 -30.42 24.53 21.72
N GLU A 149 -30.43 25.79 22.23
CA GLU A 149 -30.29 26.97 21.36
C GLU A 149 -28.85 27.24 20.95
N VAL A 150 -27.89 26.94 21.85
CA VAL A 150 -26.46 27.28 21.63
C VAL A 150 -25.67 26.15 21.03
N LEU A 151 -25.96 24.90 21.41
CA LEU A 151 -25.22 23.73 21.00
C LEU A 151 -25.87 23.02 19.78
N PRO A 152 -25.06 22.42 18.91
CA PRO A 152 -25.58 21.57 17.84
C PRO A 152 -26.26 20.34 18.43
N ASP A 153 -27.07 19.64 17.61
CA ASP A 153 -27.71 18.41 17.99
C ASP A 153 -26.72 17.41 18.63
N PHE A 154 -27.01 17.04 19.89
CA PHE A 154 -26.15 16.19 20.70
C PHE A 154 -25.84 14.85 19.96
N GLN A 155 -26.89 14.22 19.42
CA GLN A 155 -26.75 12.89 18.82
C GLN A 155 -25.81 12.92 17.60
N THR A 156 -25.93 13.93 16.75
CA THR A 156 -25.05 14.11 15.60
C THR A 156 -23.60 14.33 16.02
N MET A 157 -23.38 15.22 17.00
CA MET A 157 -22.03 15.50 17.51
C MET A 157 -21.42 14.26 18.19
N TYR A 158 -22.23 13.53 18.94
CA TYR A 158 -21.84 12.32 19.64
C TYR A 158 -21.41 11.19 18.68
N ILE A 159 -22.16 10.98 17.59
CA ILE A 159 -21.82 10.01 16.56
C ILE A 159 -20.55 10.42 15.81
N LEU A 160 -20.41 11.70 15.44
CA LEU A 160 -19.20 12.19 14.76
C LEU A 160 -17.95 12.01 15.61
N LEU A 161 -18.06 12.27 16.92
CA LEU A 161 -16.94 12.07 17.84
C LEU A 161 -16.58 10.58 18.01
N LEU A 162 -17.57 9.69 18.03
CA LEU A 162 -17.33 8.25 18.02
C LEU A 162 -16.58 7.80 16.77
N ILE A 163 -17.05 8.24 15.60
CA ILE A 163 -16.39 7.91 14.32
C ILE A 163 -14.94 8.40 14.30
N LEU A 164 -14.72 9.63 14.77
CA LEU A 164 -13.38 10.20 14.87
C LEU A 164 -12.47 9.35 15.78
N LEU A 165 -12.98 8.95 16.94
CA LEU A 165 -12.24 8.14 17.92
C LEU A 165 -11.89 6.77 17.35
N GLU A 166 -12.84 6.10 16.67
CA GLU A 166 -12.62 4.80 15.99
C GLU A 166 -11.59 4.91 14.86
N VAL A 167 -11.69 5.94 14.03
CA VAL A 167 -10.72 6.17 12.96
C VAL A 167 -9.32 6.39 13.52
N LEU A 168 -9.17 7.18 14.58
CA LEU A 168 -7.88 7.41 15.24
C LEU A 168 -7.31 6.12 15.85
N TRP A 169 -8.16 5.32 16.51
CA TRP A 169 -7.78 4.03 17.08
C TRP A 169 -7.24 3.08 16.01
N LEU A 170 -8.01 2.87 14.94
CA LEU A 170 -7.65 2.00 13.84
C LEU A 170 -6.39 2.50 13.11
N ALA A 171 -6.30 3.81 12.85
CA ALA A 171 -5.14 4.41 12.20
C ALA A 171 -3.85 4.20 13.02
N LEU A 172 -3.91 4.39 14.33
CA LEU A 172 -2.77 4.21 15.24
C LEU A 172 -2.22 2.77 15.19
N TRP A 173 -3.11 1.77 15.34
CA TRP A 173 -2.70 0.37 15.35
C TRP A 173 -2.28 -0.14 13.97
N THR A 174 -2.96 0.30 12.92
CA THR A 174 -2.57 0.00 11.52
C THR A 174 -1.20 0.57 11.22
N HIS A 175 -0.96 1.85 11.55
CA HIS A 175 0.35 2.49 11.35
C HIS A 175 1.47 1.74 12.07
N ARG A 176 1.23 1.35 13.33
CA ARG A 176 2.21 0.59 14.13
C ARG A 176 2.52 -0.76 13.49
N THR A 177 1.51 -1.49 13.00
CA THR A 177 1.68 -2.83 12.40
C THR A 177 2.38 -2.72 11.04
N VAL A 178 1.98 -1.76 10.21
CA VAL A 178 2.61 -1.49 8.91
C VAL A 178 4.08 -1.13 9.09
N LYS A 179 4.42 -0.29 10.09
CA LYS A 179 5.81 0.06 10.37
C LYS A 179 6.68 -1.16 10.73
N VAL A 180 6.13 -2.11 11.47
CA VAL A 180 6.83 -3.37 11.80
C VAL A 180 7.07 -4.20 10.53
N LEU A 181 6.02 -4.43 9.72
CA LEU A 181 6.10 -5.22 8.48
C LEU A 181 7.00 -4.55 7.44
N ALA A 182 6.88 -3.24 7.23
CA ALA A 182 7.74 -2.49 6.32
C ALA A 182 9.22 -2.57 6.74
N GLY A 183 9.51 -2.59 8.05
CA GLY A 183 10.85 -2.82 8.56
C GLY A 183 11.42 -4.19 8.19
N GLU A 184 10.60 -5.25 8.25
CA GLU A 184 11.01 -6.60 7.83
C GLU A 184 11.21 -6.69 6.31
N THR A 185 10.29 -6.12 5.51
CA THR A 185 10.42 -6.09 4.04
C THR A 185 11.68 -5.34 3.59
N ARG A 186 12.03 -4.25 4.28
CA ARG A 186 13.26 -3.49 3.97
C ARG A 186 14.53 -4.32 4.16
N LYS A 187 14.53 -5.29 5.11
CA LYS A 187 15.66 -6.22 5.29
C LYS A 187 15.79 -7.17 4.10
N LEU A 188 14.66 -7.66 3.56
CA LEU A 188 14.68 -8.49 2.34
C LEU A 188 15.26 -7.72 1.15
N THR A 189 14.84 -6.45 0.96
CA THR A 189 15.40 -5.61 -0.12
C THR A 189 16.91 -5.38 0.05
N LYS A 190 17.40 -5.21 1.28
CA LYS A 190 18.84 -5.12 1.53
C LYS A 190 19.55 -6.44 1.24
N ALA A 191 18.95 -7.57 1.59
CA ALA A 191 19.50 -8.89 1.30
C ALA A 191 19.63 -9.15 -0.20
N THR A 192 18.64 -8.77 -1.02
CA THR A 192 18.73 -8.87 -2.48
C THR A 192 19.88 -8.01 -3.03
N ALA A 193 20.04 -6.79 -2.51
CA ALA A 193 21.15 -5.92 -2.91
C ALA A 193 22.52 -6.50 -2.54
N ALA A 194 22.65 -7.12 -1.36
CA ALA A 194 23.88 -7.78 -0.92
C ALA A 194 24.24 -8.98 -1.82
N ILE A 195 23.23 -9.77 -2.24
CA ILE A 195 23.45 -10.88 -3.20
C ILE A 195 23.92 -10.34 -4.55
N ALA A 196 23.26 -9.29 -5.07
CA ALA A 196 23.65 -8.66 -6.33
C ALA A 196 25.06 -8.08 -6.28
N ALA A 197 25.51 -7.62 -5.12
CA ALA A 197 26.88 -7.15 -4.89
C ALA A 197 27.89 -8.29 -4.59
N GLN A 198 27.47 -9.55 -4.67
CA GLN A 198 28.26 -10.75 -4.33
C GLN A 198 28.80 -10.76 -2.89
N ARG A 199 28.06 -10.16 -1.95
CA ARG A 199 28.40 -10.06 -0.52
C ARG A 199 27.32 -10.68 0.38
N PRO A 200 27.03 -11.99 0.24
CA PRO A 200 25.98 -12.66 1.02
C PRO A 200 26.23 -12.66 2.53
N GLU A 201 27.47 -12.44 2.98
CA GLU A 201 27.87 -12.32 4.39
C GLU A 201 27.29 -11.06 5.05
N GLU A 202 26.93 -10.02 4.29
CA GLU A 202 26.31 -8.81 4.80
C GLU A 202 24.83 -8.98 5.13
N ILE A 203 24.24 -10.15 4.86
CA ILE A 203 22.82 -10.43 5.14
C ILE A 203 22.63 -10.65 6.65
N GLU A 204 22.03 -9.65 7.32
CA GLU A 204 21.72 -9.74 8.75
C GLU A 204 20.42 -10.52 9.01
N VAL A 205 20.52 -11.78 9.35
CA VAL A 205 19.38 -12.63 9.75
C VAL A 205 18.94 -12.37 11.19
N SER A 206 19.86 -12.02 12.07
CA SER A 206 19.64 -11.83 13.53
C SER A 206 18.69 -10.67 13.85
N GLY A 207 18.53 -9.72 12.96
CA GLY A 207 17.65 -8.56 13.13
C GLY A 207 16.18 -8.82 12.88
N ALA A 208 15.78 -9.97 12.31
CA ALA A 208 14.40 -10.28 12.00
C ALA A 208 13.57 -10.54 13.28
N LYS A 209 12.34 -10.02 13.32
CA LYS A 209 11.38 -10.20 14.43
C LYS A 209 10.33 -11.25 14.11
N VAL A 210 10.03 -11.44 12.83
CA VAL A 210 9.02 -12.37 12.32
C VAL A 210 9.72 -13.59 11.76
N ARG A 211 9.23 -14.79 12.13
CA ARG A 211 9.86 -16.07 11.83
C ARG A 211 10.01 -16.30 10.32
N GLU A 212 8.96 -16.08 9.56
CA GLU A 212 8.91 -16.30 8.12
C GLU A 212 9.93 -15.40 7.38
N PHE A 213 10.10 -14.17 7.81
CA PHE A 213 11.13 -13.27 7.27
C PHE A 213 12.55 -13.74 7.63
N ALA A 214 12.75 -14.24 8.85
CA ALA A 214 14.04 -14.80 9.25
C ALA A 214 14.42 -16.06 8.44
N GLU A 215 13.46 -16.94 8.17
CA GLU A 215 13.63 -18.13 7.34
C GLU A 215 13.96 -17.74 5.88
N THR A 216 13.25 -16.76 5.32
CA THR A 216 13.53 -16.24 3.99
C THR A 216 14.92 -15.62 3.90
N LEU A 217 15.33 -14.81 4.86
CA LEU A 217 16.67 -14.22 4.89
C LEU A 217 17.78 -15.29 4.96
N ARG A 218 17.58 -16.37 5.73
CA ARG A 218 18.54 -17.49 5.79
C ARG A 218 18.63 -18.22 4.43
N ALA A 219 17.49 -18.48 3.81
CA ALA A 219 17.45 -19.09 2.48
C ALA A 219 18.19 -18.23 1.45
N MET A 220 17.96 -16.90 1.46
CA MET A 220 18.65 -15.94 0.61
C MET A 220 20.16 -15.93 0.86
N GLN A 221 20.60 -15.95 2.11
CA GLN A 221 22.02 -16.02 2.48
C GLN A 221 22.67 -17.29 1.96
N THR A 222 22.03 -18.45 2.16
CA THR A 222 22.52 -19.73 1.66
C THR A 222 22.62 -19.75 0.13
N MET A 223 21.57 -19.28 -0.56
CA MET A 223 21.54 -19.18 -2.03
C MET A 223 22.62 -18.22 -2.55
N GLY A 224 22.79 -17.06 -1.92
CA GLY A 224 23.83 -16.10 -2.25
C GLY A 224 25.23 -16.69 -2.08
N SER A 225 25.50 -17.41 -0.99
CA SER A 225 26.78 -18.08 -0.75
C SER A 225 27.06 -19.17 -1.80
N GLN A 226 26.05 -19.96 -2.15
CA GLN A 226 26.18 -20.99 -3.20
C GLN A 226 26.44 -20.37 -4.57
N LEU A 227 25.75 -19.28 -4.90
CA LEU A 227 25.99 -18.56 -6.16
C LEU A 227 27.40 -18.02 -6.24
N THR A 228 27.89 -17.36 -5.18
CA THR A 228 29.25 -16.82 -5.12
C THR A 228 30.28 -17.94 -5.25
N ALA A 229 30.11 -19.06 -4.56
CA ALA A 229 30.99 -20.22 -4.65
C ALA A 229 31.00 -20.84 -6.07
N SER A 230 29.82 -20.93 -6.70
CA SER A 230 29.69 -21.41 -8.09
C SER A 230 30.42 -20.52 -9.08
N LEU A 231 30.23 -19.20 -8.97
CA LEU A 231 30.92 -18.22 -9.81
C LEU A 231 32.46 -18.32 -9.64
N GLN A 232 32.92 -18.38 -8.40
CA GLN A 232 34.36 -18.56 -8.12
C GLN A 232 34.92 -19.87 -8.70
N SER A 233 34.16 -20.96 -8.67
CA SER A 233 34.55 -22.23 -9.27
C SER A 233 34.63 -22.15 -10.78
N GLN A 234 33.66 -21.48 -11.41
CA GLN A 234 33.68 -21.23 -12.87
C GLN A 234 34.88 -20.40 -13.27
N TRP A 235 35.17 -19.32 -12.56
CA TRP A 235 36.36 -18.50 -12.80
C TRP A 235 37.66 -19.28 -12.73
N LYS A 236 37.79 -20.12 -11.69
CA LYS A 236 38.98 -20.99 -11.55
C LYS A 236 39.11 -21.97 -12.74
N LEU A 237 37.97 -22.56 -13.15
CA LEU A 237 37.97 -23.48 -14.29
C LEU A 237 38.36 -22.79 -15.62
N GLU A 238 37.85 -21.60 -15.85
CA GLU A 238 38.16 -20.78 -17.00
C GLU A 238 39.67 -20.39 -17.00
N GLN A 239 40.20 -19.95 -15.86
CA GLN A 239 41.61 -19.67 -15.71
C GLN A 239 42.47 -20.91 -15.97
N GLN A 240 42.12 -22.06 -15.42
CA GLN A 240 42.85 -23.31 -15.68
C GLN A 240 42.83 -23.71 -17.15
N ARG A 241 41.72 -23.56 -17.85
CA ARG A 241 41.60 -23.79 -19.30
C ARG A 241 42.48 -22.85 -20.09
N ALA A 242 42.51 -21.56 -19.72
CA ALA A 242 43.36 -20.58 -20.37
C ALA A 242 44.85 -20.92 -20.19
N GLU A 243 45.29 -21.28 -18.97
CA GLU A 243 46.66 -21.70 -18.68
C GLU A 243 47.03 -22.97 -19.44
N GLN A 244 46.14 -23.99 -19.47
CA GLN A 244 46.38 -25.22 -20.24
C GLN A 244 46.53 -24.94 -21.73
N THR A 245 45.67 -24.09 -22.30
CA THR A 245 45.73 -23.74 -23.73
C THR A 245 47.01 -22.96 -24.05
N ALA A 246 47.44 -22.06 -23.17
CA ALA A 246 48.70 -21.32 -23.33
C ALA A 246 49.94 -22.25 -23.26
N ALA A 247 49.92 -23.20 -22.34
CA ALA A 247 51.01 -24.21 -22.24
C ALA A 247 51.09 -25.10 -23.47
N LEU A 248 49.94 -25.63 -23.96
CA LEU A 248 49.87 -26.43 -25.18
C LEU A 248 50.37 -25.65 -26.41
N ALA A 249 49.98 -24.38 -26.53
CA ALA A 249 50.46 -23.54 -27.63
C ALA A 249 51.97 -23.30 -27.57
N HIS A 250 52.53 -23.18 -26.36
CA HIS A 250 53.98 -23.07 -26.17
C HIS A 250 54.70 -24.35 -26.57
N ASP A 251 54.21 -25.51 -26.11
CA ASP A 251 54.84 -26.81 -26.34
C ASP A 251 54.77 -27.25 -27.82
N LEU A 252 53.70 -26.82 -28.52
CA LEU A 252 53.57 -27.05 -29.96
C LEU A 252 54.47 -26.12 -30.82
N LYS A 253 54.85 -24.95 -30.29
CA LYS A 253 55.71 -24.01 -31.02
C LYS A 253 57.10 -24.57 -31.29
N THR A 254 57.67 -25.30 -30.34
CA THR A 254 59.01 -25.89 -30.44
C THR A 254 59.11 -26.94 -31.58
N PRO A 255 58.28 -27.99 -31.64
CA PRO A 255 58.34 -28.96 -32.76
C PRO A 255 57.99 -28.30 -34.09
N LEU A 256 57.05 -27.31 -34.09
CA LEU A 256 56.76 -26.60 -35.36
C LEU A 256 57.91 -25.79 -35.85
N ALA A 257 58.65 -25.11 -34.96
CA ALA A 257 59.89 -24.40 -35.35
C ALA A 257 60.98 -25.33 -35.96
N ILE A 258 61.06 -26.56 -35.38
CA ILE A 258 62.00 -27.59 -35.94
C ILE A 258 61.56 -28.04 -37.36
N ILE A 259 60.25 -28.25 -37.53
CA ILE A 259 59.67 -28.65 -38.83
C ILE A 259 59.95 -27.53 -39.91
N THR A 260 59.65 -26.28 -39.53
CA THR A 260 59.87 -25.12 -40.39
C THR A 260 61.35 -24.98 -40.77
N GLY A 261 62.24 -25.03 -39.75
CA GLY A 261 63.71 -24.92 -40.02
C GLY A 261 64.24 -26.03 -40.91
N ASN A 262 63.77 -27.29 -40.74
CA ASN A 262 64.14 -28.35 -41.62
C ASN A 262 63.57 -28.19 -43.05
N ALA A 263 62.36 -27.68 -43.18
CA ALA A 263 61.80 -27.39 -44.52
C ALA A 263 62.53 -26.25 -45.22
N ASP A 264 62.98 -25.23 -44.48
CA ASP A 264 63.73 -24.12 -44.97
C ASP A 264 65.12 -24.60 -45.48
N LEU A 265 65.82 -25.42 -44.67
CA LEU A 265 67.10 -26.03 -45.07
C LEU A 265 66.97 -26.93 -46.32
N LEU A 266 65.91 -27.72 -46.44
CA LEU A 266 65.64 -28.51 -47.65
C LEU A 266 65.34 -27.64 -48.85
N ALA A 267 64.72 -26.48 -48.71
CA ALA A 267 64.39 -25.56 -49.77
C ALA A 267 65.66 -24.94 -50.41
N GLU A 268 66.79 -24.89 -49.68
CA GLU A 268 68.06 -24.37 -50.12
C GLU A 268 68.89 -25.40 -50.97
N ASP A 269 68.47 -26.67 -51.02
CA ASP A 269 69.20 -27.69 -51.81
C ASP A 269 68.91 -27.55 -53.29
N GLU A 270 69.94 -27.20 -54.06
CA GLU A 270 69.87 -27.02 -55.52
C GLU A 270 69.55 -28.31 -56.27
N ASN A 271 69.76 -29.50 -55.67
CA ASN A 271 69.61 -30.80 -56.35
C ASN A 271 68.17 -31.34 -56.27
N LEU A 272 67.20 -30.61 -55.71
CA LEU A 272 65.85 -31.03 -55.64
C LEU A 272 65.14 -31.04 -57.01
N THR A 273 64.38 -32.10 -57.27
CA THR A 273 63.50 -32.17 -58.45
C THR A 273 62.32 -31.18 -58.24
N GLU A 274 61.68 -30.75 -59.30
CA GLU A 274 60.52 -29.85 -59.25
C GLU A 274 59.37 -30.38 -58.41
N ALA A 275 59.16 -31.71 -58.42
CA ALA A 275 58.18 -32.36 -57.57
C ALA A 275 58.52 -32.22 -56.06
N GLN A 276 59.80 -32.37 -55.69
CA GLN A 276 60.32 -32.24 -54.35
C GLN A 276 60.27 -30.77 -53.89
N LYS A 277 60.58 -29.81 -54.73
CA LYS A 277 60.45 -28.38 -54.47
C LYS A 277 58.97 -28.02 -54.13
N ALA A 278 58.06 -28.58 -54.95
CA ALA A 278 56.61 -28.36 -54.68
C ALA A 278 56.13 -28.94 -53.31
N GLN A 279 56.68 -30.11 -52.90
CA GLN A 279 56.40 -30.73 -51.61
C GLN A 279 56.97 -29.91 -50.44
N VAL A 280 58.21 -29.44 -50.55
CA VAL A 280 58.84 -28.56 -49.52
C VAL A 280 58.06 -27.27 -49.36
N ALA A 281 57.68 -26.62 -50.45
CA ALA A 281 56.87 -25.44 -50.42
C ALA A 281 55.46 -25.68 -49.78
N ALA A 282 54.85 -26.88 -49.94
CA ALA A 282 53.63 -27.25 -49.29
C ALA A 282 53.84 -27.45 -47.78
N MET A 283 54.98 -28.04 -47.35
CA MET A 283 55.30 -28.18 -45.91
C MET A 283 55.53 -26.81 -45.25
N GLN A 284 56.29 -25.90 -45.91
CA GLN A 284 56.46 -24.53 -45.39
C GLN A 284 55.09 -23.81 -45.17
N ARG A 285 54.21 -23.82 -46.18
CA ARG A 285 52.88 -23.22 -46.08
C ARG A 285 52.05 -23.84 -44.99
N ALA A 286 52.09 -25.16 -44.74
CA ALA A 286 51.40 -25.83 -43.68
C ALA A 286 51.90 -25.43 -42.29
N ALA A 287 53.25 -25.31 -42.15
CA ALA A 287 53.91 -24.89 -40.95
C ALA A 287 53.54 -23.41 -40.56
N GLU A 288 53.63 -22.50 -41.56
CA GLU A 288 53.23 -21.11 -41.37
C GLU A 288 51.73 -20.98 -40.97
N LYS A 289 50.84 -21.79 -41.55
CA LYS A 289 49.44 -21.83 -41.20
C LYS A 289 49.27 -22.31 -39.80
N ALA A 290 49.96 -23.32 -39.33
CA ALA A 290 49.91 -23.82 -37.98
C ALA A 290 50.41 -22.77 -36.96
N ASP A 291 51.53 -22.07 -37.26
CA ASP A 291 52.03 -21.01 -36.38
C ASP A 291 51.02 -19.86 -36.23
N ARG A 292 50.36 -19.44 -37.31
CA ARG A 292 49.29 -18.45 -37.26
C ARG A 292 48.13 -18.89 -36.39
N TYR A 293 47.72 -20.17 -36.44
CA TYR A 293 46.67 -20.68 -35.54
C TYR A 293 47.08 -20.64 -34.07
N LEU A 294 48.34 -21.01 -33.76
CA LEU A 294 48.88 -20.94 -32.39
C LEU A 294 48.93 -19.50 -31.87
N GLN A 295 49.33 -18.55 -32.71
CA GLN A 295 49.34 -17.13 -32.39
C GLN A 295 47.92 -16.62 -32.10
N THR A 296 46.92 -17.01 -32.92
CA THR A 296 45.53 -16.64 -32.75
C THR A 296 44.96 -17.21 -31.44
N LEU A 297 45.22 -18.49 -31.13
CA LEU A 297 44.81 -19.12 -29.86
C LEU A 297 45.40 -18.39 -28.65
N ARG A 298 46.66 -17.96 -28.72
CA ARG A 298 47.27 -17.13 -27.66
C ARG A 298 46.61 -15.77 -27.52
N ALA A 299 46.32 -15.09 -28.60
CA ALA A 299 45.71 -13.77 -28.60
C ALA A 299 44.32 -13.79 -28.02
N VAL A 300 43.48 -14.80 -28.34
CA VAL A 300 42.15 -14.98 -27.78
C VAL A 300 42.22 -15.20 -26.27
N ASN A 301 43.10 -16.12 -25.82
CA ASN A 301 43.24 -16.39 -24.37
C ASN A 301 43.79 -15.19 -23.58
N THR A 302 44.66 -14.37 -24.20
CA THR A 302 45.20 -13.16 -23.57
C THR A 302 44.16 -12.04 -23.49
N ALA A 303 43.29 -11.94 -24.50
CA ALA A 303 42.19 -10.96 -24.51
C ALA A 303 41.09 -11.28 -23.45
N GLU A 304 40.81 -12.59 -23.23
CA GLU A 304 39.85 -13.02 -22.21
C GLU A 304 40.39 -12.86 -20.78
N THR A 305 41.71 -12.92 -20.57
CA THR A 305 42.34 -12.76 -19.24
C THR A 305 42.73 -11.31 -18.92
N SER A 306 42.68 -10.40 -19.88
CA SER A 306 42.89 -8.98 -19.60
C SER A 306 41.71 -8.41 -18.80
N PRO A 307 41.95 -7.73 -17.67
CA PRO A 307 40.89 -7.05 -16.98
C PRO A 307 40.22 -6.07 -17.95
N GLN A 308 38.92 -6.25 -18.20
CA GLN A 308 38.14 -5.29 -18.98
C GLN A 308 38.33 -3.93 -18.31
N GLU A 309 39.01 -3.01 -18.96
CA GLU A 309 39.04 -1.62 -18.50
C GLU A 309 37.61 -1.16 -18.37
N PRO A 310 37.23 -0.50 -17.23
CA PRO A 310 35.89 -0.01 -17.05
C PRO A 310 35.55 0.90 -18.22
N MET A 311 34.45 0.58 -18.94
CA MET A 311 33.97 1.40 -20.05
C MET A 311 33.82 2.84 -19.57
N GLN A 312 34.74 3.72 -19.90
CA GLN A 312 34.62 5.15 -19.71
C GLN A 312 33.66 5.68 -20.77
N ARG A 313 32.64 6.44 -20.31
CA ARG A 313 31.82 7.22 -21.25
C ARG A 313 32.70 8.22 -21.96
N VAL A 314 33.15 7.89 -23.18
CA VAL A 314 33.86 8.82 -24.06
C VAL A 314 32.81 9.62 -24.83
N GLN A 315 32.87 10.93 -24.78
CA GLN A 315 31.99 11.76 -25.60
C GLN A 315 32.31 11.53 -27.06
N VAL A 316 31.32 11.18 -27.88
CA VAL A 316 31.45 10.89 -29.31
C VAL A 316 32.16 12.03 -30.08
N GLN A 317 31.99 13.27 -29.60
CA GLN A 317 32.63 14.45 -30.13
C GLN A 317 34.18 14.43 -30.04
N GLU A 318 34.73 13.80 -29.00
CA GLU A 318 36.18 13.69 -28.78
C GLU A 318 36.83 12.68 -29.73
N ILE A 319 36.09 11.61 -30.04
CA ILE A 319 36.53 10.60 -31.03
C ILE A 319 36.50 11.20 -32.44
N LEU A 320 35.46 11.93 -32.82
CA LEU A 320 35.32 12.56 -34.12
C LEU A 320 36.41 13.62 -34.38
N THR A 321 36.82 14.36 -33.35
CA THR A 321 37.91 15.37 -33.47
C THR A 321 39.29 14.69 -33.63
N ARG A 322 39.51 13.51 -33.04
CA ARG A 322 40.76 12.74 -33.20
C ARG A 322 40.87 12.05 -34.56
N CYS A 323 39.76 11.69 -35.19
CA CYS A 323 39.74 11.06 -36.51
C CYS A 323 39.81 12.09 -37.67
N ALA A 324 39.62 13.40 -37.40
CA ALA A 324 39.64 14.48 -38.39
C ALA A 324 40.99 15.21 -38.48
N ASN A 325 41.96 14.88 -37.62
CA ASN A 325 43.35 15.30 -37.65
C ASN A 325 44.26 14.12 -38.04
#